data_afa487babf8f60f81920fede1d2ef76a
#
_entry.id   afa487babf8f60f81920fede1d2ef76a
#
_cell.length_a   1.000
_cell.length_b   1.000
_cell.length_c   1.000
_cell.angle_alpha   90.00
_cell.angle_beta   90.00
_cell.angle_gamma   90.00
#
_symmetry.space_group_name_H-M   'P 1'
#
loop_
_entity.id
_entity.type
_entity.pdbx_description
1 polymer ?
#
loop_
_entity_poly.entity_id
_entity_poly.type
_entity_poly.pdbx_seq_one_letter_code
_entity_poly.pdbx_strand_id
1 'polypeptide(L)'
;MLFGLVFCISALGQDLVVPRTGFSIGLGGSYNSNYFGTQDVFAIGTSQVFQNGTLVSTGTAAGPGTVDMPSELQFGPTVQAEYFRHFGKGPWLWGAKLSYSYLDTPSTVQNVFVPQFGSFTDVVTNKTTPFIGSAFARSYQTRLKHQLALMPFIGYSFEKGFVYVGGGPTGSNTRTYIKSLIGFADLSGVPTDVSGPPQNFTGSGWVAGGAGTVGGTYFLSHSWFLDIAYTYARTQDQTFNYSSSYTNSQSPFGTTSGSLIGSSTGRVRTQGVTVTINMAFPRRP
;
A
#
# COMPACT_ATOMS: atom_id res chain seq x y z
N MET A 1 -31.23 4.56 -1.42
CA MET A 1 -32.19 4.23 -0.36
C MET A 1 -31.45 4.47 0.98
N LEU A 2 -31.65 5.67 1.56
CA LEU A 2 -30.95 6.11 2.76
C LEU A 2 -31.76 5.61 3.96
N PHE A 3 -31.22 4.69 4.74
CA PHE A 3 -31.80 4.27 6.01
C PHE A 3 -31.48 5.32 7.07
N GLY A 4 -32.47 6.15 7.41
CA GLY A 4 -32.44 7.04 8.57
C GLY A 4 -32.59 6.22 9.84
N LEU A 5 -31.48 6.00 10.55
CA LEU A 5 -31.51 5.49 11.92
C LEU A 5 -31.76 6.68 12.87
N VAL A 6 -33.02 6.92 13.19
CA VAL A 6 -33.40 7.86 14.26
C VAL A 6 -33.23 7.12 15.59
N PHE A 7 -32.14 7.41 16.30
CA PHE A 7 -32.01 7.04 17.73
C PHE A 7 -32.79 8.05 18.57
N CYS A 8 -33.94 7.65 19.09
CA CYS A 8 -34.58 8.32 20.21
C CYS A 8 -33.73 8.08 21.47
N ILE A 9 -32.84 9.00 21.79
CA ILE A 9 -32.15 9.04 23.09
C ILE A 9 -33.03 9.91 24.01
N SER A 10 -33.80 9.26 24.89
CA SER A 10 -34.40 9.91 26.03
C SER A 10 -33.28 10.38 26.96
N ALA A 11 -33.00 11.69 26.92
CA ALA A 11 -32.01 12.34 27.75
C ALA A 11 -32.47 12.34 29.20
N LEU A 12 -31.85 11.51 30.01
CA LEU A 12 -31.75 11.77 31.45
C LEU A 12 -30.88 13.02 31.60
N GLY A 13 -31.48 14.12 32.07
CA GLY A 13 -30.86 15.41 32.18
C GLY A 13 -29.74 15.45 33.22
N GLN A 14 -28.54 15.16 32.79
CA GLN A 14 -27.29 15.60 33.42
C GLN A 14 -26.54 16.39 32.39
N ASP A 15 -26.12 17.63 32.74
CA ASP A 15 -25.29 18.47 31.88
C ASP A 15 -23.98 17.71 31.53
N LEU A 16 -23.98 17.13 30.35
CA LEU A 16 -22.81 16.44 29.79
C LEU A 16 -21.76 17.49 29.40
N VAL A 17 -20.85 17.77 30.29
CA VAL A 17 -19.73 18.67 30.01
C VAL A 17 -18.54 17.85 29.53
N VAL A 18 -17.93 18.26 28.41
CA VAL A 18 -16.69 17.68 27.91
C VAL A 18 -15.60 17.75 28.99
N PRO A 19 -14.98 16.64 29.40
CA PRO A 19 -13.95 16.66 30.43
C PRO A 19 -12.77 17.51 29.98
N ARG A 20 -12.17 18.27 30.91
CA ARG A 20 -11.05 19.18 30.61
C ARG A 20 -9.78 18.45 30.18
N THR A 21 -9.62 17.21 30.57
CA THR A 21 -8.52 16.32 30.22
C THR A 21 -9.04 14.91 30.19
N GLY A 22 -8.73 14.16 29.16
CA GLY A 22 -9.15 12.78 29.02
C GLY A 22 -8.12 11.95 28.26
N PHE A 23 -8.04 10.69 28.65
CA PHE A 23 -7.46 9.62 27.85
C PHE A 23 -8.60 8.70 27.44
N SER A 24 -8.56 8.19 26.21
CA SER A 24 -9.61 7.27 25.75
C SER A 24 -9.02 6.16 24.88
N ILE A 25 -9.75 5.06 24.82
CA ILE A 25 -9.53 3.96 23.89
C ILE A 25 -10.84 3.70 23.15
N GLY A 26 -10.73 3.52 21.84
CA GLY A 26 -11.88 3.35 20.97
C GLY A 26 -11.72 2.20 19.99
N LEU A 27 -12.88 1.64 19.62
CA LEU A 27 -13.02 0.61 18.61
C LEU A 27 -14.05 1.09 17.57
N GLY A 28 -13.83 0.73 16.31
CA GLY A 28 -14.77 1.08 15.25
C GLY A 28 -14.34 0.54 13.90
N GLY A 29 -14.75 1.24 12.87
CA GLY A 29 -14.41 0.90 11.49
C GLY A 29 -14.12 2.12 10.66
N SER A 30 -13.37 1.91 9.60
CA SER A 30 -13.08 2.94 8.60
C SER A 30 -13.51 2.45 7.21
N TYR A 31 -14.11 3.35 6.44
CA TYR A 31 -14.40 3.14 5.03
C TYR A 31 -13.45 4.00 4.22
N ASN A 32 -12.58 3.35 3.47
CA ASN A 32 -11.43 3.96 2.82
C ASN A 32 -11.46 3.75 1.31
N SER A 33 -11.09 4.80 0.56
CA SER A 33 -10.69 4.74 -0.83
C SER A 33 -9.16 4.73 -0.88
N ASN A 34 -8.59 3.65 -1.41
CA ASN A 34 -7.17 3.44 -1.52
C ASN A 34 -6.76 3.58 -2.99
N TYR A 35 -5.94 4.58 -3.29
CA TYR A 35 -5.43 4.87 -4.63
C TYR A 35 -3.96 4.48 -4.71
N PHE A 36 -3.66 3.49 -5.54
CA PHE A 36 -2.30 2.96 -5.72
C PHE A 36 -1.53 3.69 -6.82
N GLY A 37 -2.23 4.32 -7.76
CA GLY A 37 -1.63 5.09 -8.84
C GLY A 37 -0.78 4.27 -9.80
N THR A 38 0.01 4.98 -10.60
CA THR A 38 0.98 4.37 -11.50
C THR A 38 2.19 3.89 -10.70
N GLN A 39 2.60 2.65 -10.94
CA GLN A 39 3.81 2.05 -10.37
C GLN A 39 4.87 2.01 -11.46
N ASP A 40 6.07 2.49 -11.17
CA ASP A 40 7.21 2.38 -12.06
C ASP A 40 7.85 1.01 -11.89
N VAL A 41 8.02 0.28 -12.97
CA VAL A 41 8.61 -1.06 -12.97
C VAL A 41 9.83 -1.09 -13.88
N PHE A 42 10.83 -1.86 -13.47
CA PHE A 42 12.04 -2.10 -14.25
C PHE A 42 12.41 -3.57 -14.17
N ALA A 43 12.79 -4.15 -15.29
CA ALA A 43 13.23 -5.54 -15.35
C ALA A 43 14.50 -5.69 -16.17
N ILE A 44 15.39 -6.56 -15.73
CA ILE A 44 16.60 -7.03 -16.44
C ILE A 44 16.56 -8.55 -16.47
N GLY A 45 16.73 -9.12 -17.65
CA GLY A 45 16.97 -10.56 -17.86
C GLY A 45 18.37 -10.80 -18.40
N THR A 46 19.03 -11.84 -17.91
CA THR A 46 20.26 -12.37 -18.49
C THR A 46 20.06 -13.83 -18.86
N SER A 47 20.74 -14.29 -19.91
CA SER A 47 20.71 -15.70 -20.31
C SER A 47 22.08 -16.17 -20.79
N GLN A 48 22.37 -17.43 -20.53
CA GLN A 48 23.52 -18.18 -21.01
C GLN A 48 23.02 -19.50 -21.59
N VAL A 49 23.35 -19.77 -22.86
CA VAL A 49 22.91 -20.99 -23.56
C VAL A 49 24.10 -21.93 -23.70
N PHE A 50 23.91 -23.14 -23.25
CA PHE A 50 24.93 -24.22 -23.32
C PHE A 50 24.45 -25.31 -24.24
N GLN A 51 25.29 -25.76 -25.16
CA GLN A 51 25.10 -26.95 -25.99
C GLN A 51 26.16 -27.96 -25.62
N ASN A 52 25.77 -29.18 -25.25
CA ASN A 52 26.69 -30.22 -24.82
C ASN A 52 27.69 -29.76 -23.73
N GLY A 53 27.23 -28.92 -22.81
CA GLY A 53 28.05 -28.35 -21.73
C GLY A 53 28.96 -27.17 -22.15
N THR A 54 28.99 -26.79 -23.43
CA THR A 54 29.78 -25.67 -23.93
C THR A 54 28.90 -24.43 -24.07
N LEU A 55 29.34 -23.28 -23.54
CA LEU A 55 28.65 -21.98 -23.70
C LEU A 55 28.69 -21.54 -25.17
N VAL A 56 27.53 -21.38 -25.78
CA VAL A 56 27.41 -20.98 -27.20
C VAL A 56 26.82 -19.60 -27.40
N SER A 57 26.02 -19.11 -26.43
CA SER A 57 25.44 -17.77 -26.54
C SER A 57 25.21 -17.16 -25.17
N THR A 58 25.33 -15.83 -25.08
CA THR A 58 24.93 -15.03 -23.93
C THR A 58 23.92 -13.97 -24.38
N GLY A 59 22.95 -13.66 -23.51
CA GLY A 59 21.95 -12.65 -23.79
C GLY A 59 21.69 -11.75 -22.60
N THR A 60 21.29 -10.52 -22.88
CA THR A 60 20.79 -9.60 -21.88
C THR A 60 19.68 -8.74 -22.45
N ALA A 61 18.67 -8.43 -21.64
CA ALA A 61 17.62 -7.49 -22.00
C ALA A 61 17.22 -6.68 -20.78
N ALA A 62 16.87 -5.43 -20.97
CA ALA A 62 16.41 -4.55 -19.91
C ALA A 62 15.39 -3.55 -20.44
N GLY A 63 14.50 -3.09 -19.55
CA GLY A 63 13.60 -1.99 -19.91
C GLY A 63 12.73 -1.53 -18.74
N PRO A 64 12.38 -0.24 -18.74
CA PRO A 64 11.41 0.35 -17.85
C PRO A 64 9.99 0.15 -18.38
N GLY A 65 9.02 0.23 -17.46
CA GLY A 65 7.61 0.27 -17.78
C GLY A 65 6.81 0.87 -16.65
N THR A 66 5.51 0.99 -16.86
CA THR A 66 4.58 1.48 -15.85
C THR A 66 3.39 0.56 -15.74
N VAL A 67 2.82 0.47 -14.53
CA VAL A 67 1.60 -0.29 -14.26
C VAL A 67 0.60 0.64 -13.58
N ASP A 68 -0.51 0.93 -14.25
CA ASP A 68 -1.59 1.73 -13.68
C ASP A 68 -2.49 0.84 -12.84
N MET A 69 -2.49 1.11 -11.52
CA MET A 69 -3.23 0.34 -10.53
C MET A 69 -4.60 0.97 -10.26
N PRO A 70 -5.69 0.18 -10.28
CA PRO A 70 -7.01 0.69 -9.93
C PRO A 70 -7.11 1.14 -8.48
N SER A 71 -8.04 2.06 -8.24
CA SER A 71 -8.44 2.48 -6.89
C SER A 71 -9.40 1.44 -6.31
N GLU A 72 -9.27 1.18 -5.01
CA GLU A 72 -10.08 0.19 -4.32
C GLU A 72 -10.77 0.78 -3.09
N LEU A 73 -12.03 0.43 -2.90
CA LEU A 73 -12.82 0.78 -1.74
C LEU A 73 -12.79 -0.36 -0.73
N GLN A 74 -12.49 -0.05 0.52
CA GLN A 74 -12.40 -1.07 1.56
C GLN A 74 -12.95 -0.57 2.90
N PHE A 75 -13.70 -1.44 3.55
CA PHE A 75 -14.04 -1.30 4.96
C PHE A 75 -13.04 -2.10 5.80
N GLY A 76 -12.55 -1.49 6.89
CA GLY A 76 -11.62 -2.14 7.79
C GLY A 76 -11.86 -1.79 9.25
N PRO A 77 -11.60 -2.72 10.19
CA PRO A 77 -11.65 -2.42 11.61
C PRO A 77 -10.54 -1.44 12.00
N THR A 78 -10.86 -0.57 12.94
CA THR A 78 -9.96 0.45 13.47
C THR A 78 -10.00 0.45 14.98
N VAL A 79 -8.82 0.55 15.60
CA VAL A 79 -8.64 0.82 17.03
C VAL A 79 -7.92 2.14 17.16
N GLN A 80 -8.27 2.91 18.21
CA GLN A 80 -7.61 4.17 18.49
C GLN A 80 -7.40 4.39 19.98
N ALA A 81 -6.35 5.15 20.30
CA ALA A 81 -6.11 5.72 21.61
C ALA A 81 -5.96 7.23 21.42
N GLU A 82 -6.56 7.99 22.31
CA GLU A 82 -6.57 9.45 22.21
C GLU A 82 -6.32 10.07 23.56
N TYR A 83 -5.54 11.15 23.56
CA TYR A 83 -5.36 12.04 24.70
C TYR A 83 -5.71 13.46 24.28
N PHE A 84 -6.47 14.16 25.12
CA PHE A 84 -6.77 15.57 24.90
C PHE A 84 -6.73 16.38 26.21
N ARG A 85 -6.47 17.68 26.08
CA ARG A 85 -6.44 18.64 27.20
C ARG A 85 -6.82 20.03 26.73
N HIS A 86 -7.65 20.71 27.50
CA HIS A 86 -8.01 22.11 27.25
C HIS A 86 -6.87 23.05 27.61
N PHE A 87 -6.75 24.14 26.85
CA PHE A 87 -5.89 25.29 27.18
C PHE A 87 -6.56 26.14 28.26
N GLY A 88 -6.10 26.03 29.50
CA GLY A 88 -6.63 26.78 30.62
C GLY A 88 -8.14 26.56 30.82
N LYS A 89 -8.92 27.69 30.94
CA LYS A 89 -10.38 27.64 31.14
C LYS A 89 -11.18 27.78 29.83
N GLY A 90 -10.51 27.99 28.71
CA GLY A 90 -11.16 28.24 27.41
C GLY A 90 -11.68 26.98 26.74
N PRO A 91 -12.41 27.15 25.61
CA PRO A 91 -12.94 26.02 24.82
C PRO A 91 -11.90 25.34 23.92
N TRP A 92 -10.75 25.94 23.73
CA TRP A 92 -9.69 25.37 22.91
C TRP A 92 -9.00 24.22 23.61
N LEU A 93 -8.71 23.18 22.86
CA LEU A 93 -8.00 21.99 23.35
C LEU A 93 -6.93 21.53 22.34
N TRP A 94 -5.99 20.78 22.83
CA TRP A 94 -5.01 20.07 22.02
C TRP A 94 -5.00 18.60 22.42
N GLY A 95 -4.53 17.77 21.54
CA GLY A 95 -4.46 16.34 21.81
C GLY A 95 -3.58 15.61 20.82
N ALA A 96 -3.50 14.30 21.01
CA ALA A 96 -2.87 13.39 20.09
C ALA A 96 -3.71 12.11 19.99
N LYS A 97 -3.89 11.64 18.78
CA LYS A 97 -4.60 10.40 18.44
C LYS A 97 -3.62 9.42 17.81
N LEU A 98 -3.56 8.22 18.35
CA LEU A 98 -2.88 7.07 17.76
C LEU A 98 -3.97 6.14 17.22
N SER A 99 -3.96 5.86 15.93
CA SER A 99 -4.92 4.95 15.30
C SER A 99 -4.21 3.84 14.54
N TYR A 100 -4.80 2.67 14.59
CA TYR A 100 -4.40 1.51 13.79
C TYR A 100 -5.60 0.99 13.03
N SER A 101 -5.45 0.82 11.72
CA SER A 101 -6.47 0.26 10.82
C SER A 101 -5.92 -0.96 10.09
N TYR A 102 -6.71 -2.03 10.08
CA TYR A 102 -6.47 -3.20 9.25
C TYR A 102 -7.28 -3.03 7.96
N LEU A 103 -6.61 -2.80 6.84
CA LEU A 103 -7.25 -2.43 5.56
C LEU A 103 -7.34 -3.62 4.61
N ASP A 104 -6.28 -4.40 4.49
CA ASP A 104 -6.12 -5.58 3.61
C ASP A 104 -6.66 -5.39 2.19
N THR A 105 -6.38 -4.22 1.61
CA THR A 105 -6.89 -3.79 0.30
C THR A 105 -5.95 -4.24 -0.82
N PRO A 106 -6.34 -5.20 -1.66
CA PRO A 106 -5.59 -5.58 -2.85
C PRO A 106 -5.98 -4.72 -4.04
N SER A 107 -5.00 -4.28 -4.82
CA SER A 107 -5.20 -3.75 -6.17
C SER A 107 -4.42 -4.61 -7.15
N THR A 108 -5.03 -5.04 -8.24
CA THR A 108 -4.47 -6.06 -9.13
C THR A 108 -4.65 -5.69 -10.59
N VAL A 109 -3.57 -5.80 -11.37
CA VAL A 109 -3.58 -5.70 -12.82
C VAL A 109 -3.15 -7.03 -13.41
N GLN A 110 -3.87 -7.51 -14.41
CA GLN A 110 -3.56 -8.75 -15.13
C GLN A 110 -2.83 -8.43 -16.43
N ASN A 111 -1.98 -9.36 -16.87
CA ASN A 111 -1.31 -9.32 -18.16
C ASN A 111 -0.48 -8.05 -18.35
N VAL A 112 0.46 -7.81 -17.43
CA VAL A 112 1.35 -6.66 -17.47
C VAL A 112 2.52 -6.94 -18.41
N PHE A 113 2.74 -6.03 -19.37
CA PHE A 113 3.87 -6.08 -20.31
C PHE A 113 4.82 -4.93 -20.03
N VAL A 114 6.11 -5.25 -19.90
CA VAL A 114 7.20 -4.27 -19.76
C VAL A 114 8.12 -4.42 -20.98
N PRO A 115 8.21 -3.43 -21.86
CA PRO A 115 9.08 -3.47 -23.03
C PRO A 115 10.52 -3.75 -22.62
N GLN A 116 11.23 -4.55 -23.40
CA GLN A 116 12.64 -4.89 -23.18
C GLN A 116 13.44 -4.66 -24.45
N PHE A 117 14.65 -4.15 -24.28
CA PHE A 117 15.63 -4.02 -25.35
C PHE A 117 16.87 -4.82 -24.96
N GLY A 118 17.36 -5.64 -25.88
CA GLY A 118 18.46 -6.54 -25.57
C GLY A 118 19.27 -6.98 -26.76
N SER A 119 20.22 -7.85 -26.51
CA SER A 119 21.03 -8.50 -27.55
C SER A 119 21.45 -9.90 -27.12
N PHE A 120 21.66 -10.74 -28.11
CA PHE A 120 22.38 -12.02 -27.99
C PHE A 120 23.76 -11.92 -28.64
N THR A 121 24.75 -12.45 -27.95
CA THR A 121 26.11 -12.60 -28.48
C THR A 121 26.42 -14.10 -28.66
N ASP A 122 26.65 -14.51 -29.88
CA ASP A 122 27.18 -15.81 -30.21
C ASP A 122 28.65 -15.85 -29.78
N VAL A 123 29.01 -16.76 -28.88
CA VAL A 123 30.36 -16.84 -28.30
C VAL A 123 31.38 -17.37 -29.27
N VAL A 124 30.97 -18.20 -30.27
CA VAL A 124 31.87 -18.80 -31.26
C VAL A 124 32.26 -17.78 -32.33
N THR A 125 31.28 -17.06 -32.85
CA THR A 125 31.52 -16.07 -33.95
C THR A 125 31.73 -14.66 -33.42
N ASN A 126 31.54 -14.40 -32.13
CA ASN A 126 31.58 -13.12 -31.47
C ASN A 126 30.61 -12.08 -32.11
N LYS A 127 29.53 -12.60 -32.73
CA LYS A 127 28.52 -11.76 -33.38
C LYS A 127 27.42 -11.42 -32.39
N THR A 128 27.18 -10.13 -32.20
CA THR A 128 26.07 -9.60 -31.42
C THR A 128 24.87 -9.25 -32.30
N THR A 129 23.70 -9.73 -31.94
CA THR A 129 22.43 -9.49 -32.64
C THR A 129 21.47 -8.82 -31.65
N PRO A 130 21.02 -7.58 -31.92
CA PRO A 130 20.02 -6.91 -31.09
C PRO A 130 18.64 -7.51 -31.29
N PHE A 131 17.81 -7.41 -30.26
CA PHE A 131 16.39 -7.78 -30.32
C PHE A 131 15.52 -6.84 -29.48
N ILE A 132 14.23 -6.82 -29.80
CA ILE A 132 13.18 -6.22 -28.98
C ILE A 132 12.44 -7.37 -28.30
N GLY A 133 12.04 -7.15 -27.06
CA GLY A 133 11.32 -8.16 -26.31
C GLY A 133 10.36 -7.55 -25.29
N SER A 134 9.85 -8.37 -24.41
CA SER A 134 9.00 -7.94 -23.30
C SER A 134 9.16 -8.85 -22.09
N ALA A 135 9.09 -8.27 -20.91
CA ALA A 135 8.82 -9.00 -19.68
C ALA A 135 7.30 -9.02 -19.48
N PHE A 136 6.75 -10.21 -19.36
CA PHE A 136 5.31 -10.43 -19.17
C PHE A 136 5.06 -10.98 -17.78
N ALA A 137 4.22 -10.31 -16.98
CA ALA A 137 3.72 -10.83 -15.73
C ALA A 137 2.22 -11.12 -15.86
N ARG A 138 1.82 -12.34 -15.54
CA ARG A 138 0.41 -12.74 -15.56
C ARG A 138 -0.44 -11.92 -14.59
N SER A 139 0.12 -11.57 -13.43
CA SER A 139 -0.54 -10.74 -12.45
C SER A 139 0.47 -9.90 -11.68
N TYR A 140 0.17 -8.61 -11.56
CA TYR A 140 0.85 -7.67 -10.70
C TYR A 140 -0.16 -7.14 -9.67
N GLN A 141 0.14 -7.32 -8.38
CA GLN A 141 -0.74 -6.92 -7.29
C GLN A 141 0.04 -6.11 -6.25
N THR A 142 -0.52 -4.99 -5.84
CA THR A 142 -0.08 -4.26 -4.64
C THR A 142 -1.21 -4.30 -3.61
N ARG A 143 -0.87 -4.58 -2.35
CA ARG A 143 -1.82 -4.69 -1.24
C ARG A 143 -1.41 -3.77 -0.10
N LEU A 144 -2.33 -2.92 0.34
CA LEU A 144 -2.19 -2.15 1.57
C LEU A 144 -2.83 -2.94 2.71
N LYS A 145 -2.01 -3.38 3.68
CA LYS A 145 -2.49 -4.31 4.72
C LYS A 145 -2.80 -3.64 6.05
N HIS A 146 -1.87 -2.83 6.55
CA HIS A 146 -1.97 -2.17 7.85
C HIS A 146 -1.63 -0.69 7.71
N GLN A 147 -2.28 0.15 8.49
CA GLN A 147 -1.93 1.55 8.61
C GLN A 147 -1.94 1.97 10.08
N LEU A 148 -0.85 2.60 10.51
CA LEU A 148 -0.68 3.23 11.82
C LEU A 148 -0.56 4.73 11.59
N ALA A 149 -1.24 5.55 12.39
CA ALA A 149 -1.15 7.00 12.30
C ALA A 149 -1.05 7.62 13.69
N LEU A 150 -0.12 8.56 13.87
CA LEU A 150 -0.02 9.40 15.05
C LEU A 150 -0.34 10.84 14.66
N MET A 151 -1.45 11.35 15.14
CA MET A 151 -2.01 12.63 14.72
C MET A 151 -2.19 13.57 15.92
N PRO A 152 -1.22 14.45 16.22
CA PRO A 152 -1.48 15.62 17.03
C PRO A 152 -2.58 16.47 16.38
N PHE A 153 -3.44 17.08 17.23
CA PHE A 153 -4.55 17.88 16.77
C PHE A 153 -4.83 19.08 17.70
N ILE A 154 -5.52 20.05 17.15
CA ILE A 154 -6.11 21.19 17.88
C ILE A 154 -7.63 21.12 17.67
N GLY A 155 -8.38 21.39 18.70
CA GLY A 155 -9.84 21.35 18.67
C GLY A 155 -10.50 22.48 19.41
N TYR A 156 -11.80 22.59 19.17
CA TYR A 156 -12.69 23.53 19.84
C TYR A 156 -13.88 22.79 20.44
N SER A 157 -14.05 22.88 21.77
CA SER A 157 -15.10 22.19 22.48
C SER A 157 -16.39 23.04 22.60
N PHE A 158 -17.51 22.35 22.56
CA PHE A 158 -18.84 22.82 22.84
C PHE A 158 -19.47 21.93 23.93
N GLU A 159 -20.70 22.18 24.33
CA GLU A 159 -21.31 21.51 25.50
C GLU A 159 -21.19 20.00 25.53
N LYS A 160 -21.41 19.34 24.37
CA LYS A 160 -21.48 17.87 24.29
C LYS A 160 -20.37 17.24 23.43
N GLY A 161 -19.37 17.99 23.04
CA GLY A 161 -18.34 17.48 22.17
C GLY A 161 -17.27 18.50 21.80
N PHE A 162 -16.45 18.14 20.83
CA PHE A 162 -15.49 19.05 20.22
C PHE A 162 -15.27 18.68 18.74
N VAL A 163 -14.91 19.66 17.96
CA VAL A 163 -14.40 19.47 16.60
C VAL A 163 -12.89 19.68 16.59
N TYR A 164 -12.18 19.02 15.69
CA TYR A 164 -10.73 19.09 15.66
C TYR A 164 -10.18 18.99 14.25
N VAL A 165 -8.97 19.50 14.07
CA VAL A 165 -8.14 19.34 12.90
C VAL A 165 -6.74 18.94 13.36
N GLY A 166 -6.14 18.00 12.65
CA GLY A 166 -4.83 17.49 13.02
C GLY A 166 -4.08 16.92 11.83
N GLY A 167 -2.86 16.50 12.09
CA GLY A 167 -2.03 15.83 11.10
C GLY A 167 -0.73 15.34 11.69
N GLY A 168 -0.12 14.37 11.04
CA GLY A 168 1.12 13.81 11.54
C GLY A 168 1.62 12.62 10.72
N PRO A 169 2.63 11.91 11.25
CA PRO A 169 3.25 10.79 10.57
C PRO A 169 2.33 9.56 10.52
N THR A 170 2.51 8.79 9.44
CA THR A 170 1.87 7.48 9.25
C THR A 170 2.91 6.43 8.89
N GLY A 171 2.62 5.18 9.26
CA GLY A 171 3.30 3.98 8.77
C GLY A 171 2.29 3.07 8.09
N SER A 172 2.57 2.66 6.87
CA SER A 172 1.71 1.77 6.10
C SER A 172 2.47 0.51 5.71
N ASN A 173 1.89 -0.67 5.95
CA ASN A 173 2.47 -1.92 5.50
C ASN A 173 1.92 -2.28 4.13
N THR A 174 2.79 -2.32 3.12
CA THR A 174 2.44 -2.69 1.76
C THR A 174 3.09 -4.01 1.36
N ARG A 175 2.44 -4.75 0.46
CA ARG A 175 2.96 -5.97 -0.14
C ARG A 175 2.76 -5.93 -1.64
N THR A 176 3.81 -6.31 -2.38
CA THR A 176 3.77 -6.45 -3.83
C THR A 176 3.95 -7.91 -4.21
N TYR A 177 3.13 -8.37 -5.15
CA TYR A 177 3.18 -9.72 -5.71
C TYR A 177 3.28 -9.61 -7.22
N ILE A 178 4.27 -10.26 -7.81
CA ILE A 178 4.42 -10.43 -9.25
C ILE A 178 4.32 -11.93 -9.51
N LYS A 179 3.35 -12.36 -10.30
CA LYS A 179 3.10 -13.77 -10.58
C LYS A 179 3.40 -14.10 -12.02
N SER A 180 4.07 -15.23 -12.21
CA SER A 180 4.39 -15.81 -13.52
C SER A 180 5.09 -14.80 -14.43
N LEU A 181 6.19 -14.21 -13.95
CA LEU A 181 7.03 -13.34 -14.76
C LEU A 181 7.85 -14.17 -15.73
N ILE A 182 7.76 -13.84 -17.02
CA ILE A 182 8.45 -14.50 -18.13
C ILE A 182 9.04 -13.42 -19.02
N GLY A 183 10.24 -13.65 -19.57
CA GLY A 183 10.88 -12.76 -20.56
C GLY A 183 10.76 -13.34 -21.96
N PHE A 184 10.25 -12.57 -22.89
CA PHE A 184 10.17 -12.89 -24.32
C PHE A 184 11.16 -12.03 -25.12
N ALA A 185 11.80 -12.64 -26.10
CA ALA A 185 12.52 -11.97 -27.17
C ALA A 185 11.78 -12.15 -28.49
N ASP A 186 11.69 -11.11 -29.29
CA ASP A 186 11.26 -11.24 -30.70
C ASP A 186 12.43 -11.71 -31.54
N LEU A 187 12.39 -12.97 -31.93
CA LEU A 187 13.38 -13.58 -32.79
C LEU A 187 12.81 -13.76 -34.20
N SER A 188 13.12 -12.83 -35.08
CA SER A 188 12.63 -12.83 -36.48
C SER A 188 11.09 -12.76 -36.61
N GLY A 189 10.43 -11.94 -35.76
CA GLY A 189 8.99 -11.77 -35.75
C GLY A 189 8.22 -12.83 -34.93
N VAL A 190 8.94 -13.72 -34.22
CA VAL A 190 8.33 -14.75 -33.35
C VAL A 190 8.68 -14.49 -31.88
N PRO A 191 7.71 -14.16 -31.02
CA PRO A 191 7.95 -14.06 -29.58
C PRO A 191 8.40 -15.41 -29.01
N THR A 192 9.64 -15.47 -28.51
CA THR A 192 10.27 -16.68 -27.98
C THR A 192 10.55 -16.49 -26.50
N ASP A 193 10.14 -17.46 -25.67
CA ASP A 193 10.48 -17.48 -24.24
C ASP A 193 11.98 -17.73 -24.07
N VAL A 194 12.64 -16.74 -23.44
CA VAL A 194 14.10 -16.75 -23.22
C VAL A 194 14.49 -16.71 -21.74
N SER A 195 13.51 -16.71 -20.85
CA SER A 195 13.73 -16.56 -19.41
C SER A 195 13.53 -17.83 -18.58
N GLY A 196 13.20 -18.96 -19.23
CA GLY A 196 12.92 -20.24 -18.54
C GLY A 196 11.59 -20.25 -17.78
N PRO A 197 11.44 -21.10 -16.75
CA PRO A 197 10.16 -21.26 -16.06
C PRO A 197 9.62 -19.97 -15.46
N PRO A 198 8.28 -19.75 -15.44
CA PRO A 198 7.68 -18.58 -14.87
C PRO A 198 8.08 -18.35 -13.41
N GLN A 199 8.51 -17.13 -13.08
CA GLN A 199 8.98 -16.75 -11.75
C GLN A 199 7.92 -15.97 -10.99
N ASN A 200 7.85 -16.20 -9.66
CA ASN A 200 6.98 -15.47 -8.75
C ASN A 200 7.82 -14.67 -7.75
N PHE A 201 7.44 -13.41 -7.55
CA PHE A 201 8.11 -12.53 -6.61
C PHE A 201 7.13 -11.95 -5.61
N THR A 202 7.58 -11.81 -4.37
CA THR A 202 6.80 -11.23 -3.28
C THR A 202 7.71 -10.36 -2.44
N GLY A 203 7.26 -9.14 -2.18
CA GLY A 203 7.92 -8.23 -1.27
C GLY A 203 6.95 -7.58 -0.32
N SER A 204 7.43 -7.17 0.85
CA SER A 204 6.62 -6.44 1.81
C SER A 204 7.50 -5.52 2.63
N GLY A 205 6.92 -4.41 3.09
CA GLY A 205 7.64 -3.46 3.94
C GLY A 205 6.72 -2.44 4.58
N TRP A 206 7.24 -1.77 5.60
CA TRP A 206 6.63 -0.60 6.18
C TRP A 206 7.13 0.65 5.47
N VAL A 207 6.22 1.52 5.09
CA VAL A 207 6.49 2.78 4.40
C VAL A 207 6.02 3.93 5.27
N ALA A 208 6.89 4.88 5.49
CA ALA A 208 6.54 6.12 6.16
C ALA A 208 5.67 7.00 5.26
N GLY A 209 4.87 7.85 5.89
CA GLY A 209 4.00 8.80 5.20
C GLY A 209 3.55 9.91 6.11
N GLY A 210 2.60 10.69 5.62
CA GLY A 210 1.93 11.73 6.38
C GLY A 210 0.42 11.65 6.21
N ALA A 211 -0.31 12.15 7.21
CA ALA A 211 -1.75 12.27 7.15
C ALA A 211 -2.25 13.60 7.70
N GLY A 212 -3.40 14.05 7.18
CA GLY A 212 -4.23 15.10 7.75
C GLY A 212 -5.61 14.55 8.11
N THR A 213 -6.18 15.05 9.18
CA THR A 213 -7.50 14.63 9.66
C THR A 213 -8.34 15.83 10.08
N VAL A 214 -9.63 15.73 9.88
CA VAL A 214 -10.64 16.61 10.45
C VAL A 214 -11.76 15.74 11.01
N GLY A 215 -12.23 16.07 12.21
CA GLY A 215 -13.25 15.25 12.84
C GLY A 215 -14.00 15.95 13.94
N GLY A 216 -14.90 15.20 14.56
CA GLY A 216 -15.68 15.64 15.68
C GLY A 216 -16.03 14.49 16.60
N THR A 217 -16.07 14.80 17.87
CA THR A 217 -16.51 13.91 18.93
C THR A 217 -17.83 14.35 19.49
N TYR A 218 -18.66 13.41 19.89
CA TYR A 218 -19.91 13.66 20.59
C TYR A 218 -20.02 12.75 21.79
N PHE A 219 -20.08 13.32 23.00
CA PHE A 219 -20.20 12.57 24.26
C PHE A 219 -21.63 12.06 24.45
N LEU A 220 -21.76 10.75 24.54
CA LEU A 220 -23.00 10.03 24.84
C LEU A 220 -23.23 9.95 26.33
N SER A 221 -22.15 9.91 27.11
CA SER A 221 -22.12 9.92 28.58
C SER A 221 -20.79 10.52 29.06
N HIS A 222 -20.58 10.60 30.37
CA HIS A 222 -19.30 11.06 30.93
C HIS A 222 -18.09 10.16 30.54
N SER A 223 -18.37 8.91 30.20
CA SER A 223 -17.32 7.91 29.89
C SER A 223 -17.36 7.40 28.44
N TRP A 224 -18.38 7.72 27.68
CA TRP A 224 -18.52 7.21 26.32
C TRP A 224 -18.77 8.34 25.32
N PHE A 225 -18.05 8.31 24.19
CA PHE A 225 -18.27 9.25 23.10
C PHE A 225 -18.10 8.57 21.73
N LEU A 226 -18.79 9.11 20.76
CA LEU A 226 -18.65 8.82 19.35
C LEU A 226 -17.61 9.76 18.74
N ASP A 227 -16.70 9.24 17.95
CA ASP A 227 -15.75 10.02 17.14
C ASP A 227 -15.95 9.69 15.67
N ILE A 228 -16.09 10.73 14.86
CA ILE A 228 -16.21 10.65 13.40
C ILE A 228 -15.12 11.52 12.81
N ALA A 229 -14.25 10.94 11.99
CA ALA A 229 -13.14 11.63 11.38
C ALA A 229 -13.00 11.31 9.89
N TYR A 230 -12.73 12.31 9.09
CA TYR A 230 -12.19 12.15 7.75
C TYR A 230 -10.68 12.27 7.80
N THR A 231 -9.99 11.33 7.17
CA THR A 231 -8.53 11.29 7.12
C THR A 231 -8.06 11.14 5.68
N TYR A 232 -7.06 11.94 5.31
CA TYR A 232 -6.29 11.79 4.08
C TYR A 232 -4.86 11.44 4.45
N ALA A 233 -4.34 10.35 3.92
CA ALA A 233 -2.98 9.89 4.14
C ALA A 233 -2.26 9.60 2.80
N ARG A 234 -0.95 9.82 2.79
CA ARG A 234 -0.09 9.51 1.63
C ARG A 234 1.23 8.94 2.11
N THR A 235 1.62 7.80 1.54
CA THR A 235 2.94 7.21 1.77
C THR A 235 4.01 7.92 0.96
N GLN A 236 5.26 7.78 1.37
CA GLN A 236 6.41 7.99 0.51
C GLN A 236 6.44 6.92 -0.59
N ASP A 237 7.31 7.12 -1.59
CA ASP A 237 7.56 6.10 -2.60
C ASP A 237 8.28 4.91 -1.95
N GLN A 238 7.83 3.71 -2.28
CA GLN A 238 8.46 2.46 -1.85
C GLN A 238 8.97 1.70 -3.06
N THR A 239 10.23 1.32 -3.01
CA THR A 239 10.83 0.44 -4.02
C THR A 239 10.92 -0.98 -3.47
N PHE A 240 10.40 -1.91 -4.22
CA PHE A 240 10.56 -3.34 -4.03
C PHE A 240 11.51 -3.88 -5.10
N ASN A 241 12.66 -4.43 -4.67
CA ASN A 241 13.62 -5.09 -5.55
C ASN A 241 13.39 -6.60 -5.52
N TYR A 242 13.53 -7.23 -6.65
CA TYR A 242 13.41 -8.69 -6.80
C TYR A 242 14.53 -9.25 -7.67
N SER A 243 14.92 -10.48 -7.37
CA SER A 243 15.87 -11.24 -8.17
C SER A 243 15.58 -12.73 -8.09
N SER A 244 15.83 -13.44 -9.16
CA SER A 244 15.77 -14.90 -9.23
C SER A 244 16.77 -15.38 -10.27
N SER A 245 17.35 -16.56 -10.06
CA SER A 245 18.09 -17.30 -11.07
C SER A 245 17.23 -18.45 -11.61
N TYR A 246 17.48 -18.85 -12.84
CA TYR A 246 16.80 -19.98 -13.46
C TYR A 246 17.77 -20.86 -14.23
N THR A 247 17.40 -22.12 -14.36
CA THR A 247 18.03 -23.07 -15.27
C THR A 247 16.92 -23.86 -15.93
N ASN A 248 16.95 -23.93 -17.25
CA ASN A 248 16.00 -24.68 -18.06
C ASN A 248 16.75 -25.59 -19.00
N SER A 249 16.47 -26.88 -18.93
CA SER A 249 17.08 -27.91 -19.79
C SER A 249 16.08 -28.28 -20.87
N GLN A 250 16.31 -27.85 -22.10
CA GLN A 250 15.48 -28.15 -23.27
C GLN A 250 16.24 -29.10 -24.19
N SER A 251 15.91 -30.37 -24.16
CA SER A 251 16.40 -31.32 -25.13
C SER A 251 15.61 -31.19 -26.46
N PRO A 252 16.24 -31.09 -27.64
CA PRO A 252 17.67 -31.23 -27.94
C PRO A 252 18.47 -29.94 -27.94
N PHE A 253 17.88 -28.81 -27.51
CA PHE A 253 18.46 -27.45 -27.68
C PHE A 253 19.54 -27.07 -26.65
N GLY A 254 19.75 -27.95 -25.62
CA GLY A 254 20.73 -27.68 -24.57
C GLY A 254 20.15 -27.12 -23.28
N THR A 255 20.98 -26.46 -22.48
CA THR A 255 20.60 -25.87 -21.20
C THR A 255 20.73 -24.37 -21.28
N THR A 256 19.69 -23.66 -20.84
CA THR A 256 19.71 -22.21 -20.67
C THR A 256 19.71 -21.88 -19.18
N SER A 257 20.64 -21.07 -18.72
CA SER A 257 20.66 -20.50 -17.37
C SER A 257 20.71 -18.98 -17.42
N GLY A 258 20.23 -18.34 -16.36
CA GLY A 258 20.23 -16.89 -16.32
C GLY A 258 19.64 -16.33 -15.04
N SER A 259 19.36 -15.03 -15.05
CA SER A 259 18.73 -14.34 -13.93
C SER A 259 17.67 -13.35 -14.42
N LEU A 260 16.65 -13.17 -13.57
CA LEU A 260 15.68 -12.08 -13.65
C LEU A 260 15.88 -11.17 -12.45
N ILE A 261 16.14 -9.90 -12.70
CA ILE A 261 16.33 -8.87 -11.67
C ILE A 261 15.41 -7.71 -12.01
N GLY A 262 14.82 -7.09 -11.00
CA GLY A 262 14.02 -5.91 -11.29
C GLY A 262 13.61 -5.18 -10.03
N SER A 263 12.88 -4.09 -10.26
CA SER A 263 12.32 -3.26 -9.21
C SER A 263 10.92 -2.80 -9.56
N SER A 264 10.18 -2.49 -8.52
CA SER A 264 8.86 -1.87 -8.62
C SER A 264 8.78 -0.75 -7.59
N THR A 265 8.50 0.47 -8.04
CA THR A 265 8.42 1.66 -7.18
C THR A 265 7.02 2.25 -7.28
N GLY A 266 6.42 2.53 -6.13
CA GLY A 266 5.10 3.15 -6.08
C GLY A 266 4.75 3.71 -4.72
N ARG A 267 3.59 4.37 -4.65
CA ARG A 267 3.03 4.98 -3.45
C ARG A 267 1.55 4.73 -3.34
N VAL A 268 1.04 4.84 -2.11
CA VAL A 268 -0.39 4.69 -1.83
C VAL A 268 -0.93 5.96 -1.21
N ARG A 269 -2.12 6.38 -1.66
CA ARG A 269 -2.94 7.42 -1.02
C ARG A 269 -4.18 6.76 -0.48
N THR A 270 -4.52 7.09 0.76
CA THR A 270 -5.73 6.60 1.43
C THR A 270 -6.54 7.80 1.86
N GLN A 271 -7.83 7.78 1.58
CA GLN A 271 -8.78 8.75 2.11
C GLN A 271 -10.00 8.00 2.61
N GLY A 272 -10.55 8.43 3.74
CA GLY A 272 -11.68 7.70 4.28
C GLY A 272 -12.31 8.34 5.50
N VAL A 273 -13.45 7.79 5.85
CA VAL A 273 -14.20 8.16 7.06
C VAL A 273 -14.04 7.04 8.07
N THR A 274 -13.65 7.41 9.28
CA THR A 274 -13.57 6.51 10.43
C THR A 274 -14.65 6.87 11.43
N VAL A 275 -15.32 5.85 11.95
CA VAL A 275 -16.32 6.00 13.01
C VAL A 275 -15.92 5.05 14.15
N THR A 276 -15.72 5.60 15.34
CA THR A 276 -15.34 4.82 16.52
C THR A 276 -16.19 5.20 17.72
N ILE A 277 -16.46 4.19 18.56
CA ILE A 277 -16.99 4.39 19.90
C ILE A 277 -15.83 4.31 20.88
N ASN A 278 -15.73 5.29 21.77
CA ASN A 278 -14.59 5.48 22.64
C ASN A 278 -15.02 5.49 24.10
N MET A 279 -14.23 4.85 24.93
CA MET A 279 -14.35 4.91 26.39
C MET A 279 -13.32 5.91 26.92
N ALA A 280 -13.79 6.95 27.56
CA ALA A 280 -12.96 7.97 28.18
C ALA A 280 -12.65 7.63 29.63
N PHE A 281 -11.42 7.87 30.01
CA PHE A 281 -10.91 7.76 31.37
C PHE A 281 -10.59 9.18 31.90
N PRO A 282 -11.59 9.90 32.41
CA PRO A 282 -11.37 11.26 32.89
C PRO A 282 -10.40 11.22 34.08
N ARG A 283 -9.35 12.02 34.06
CA ARG A 283 -8.54 12.24 35.26
C ARG A 283 -9.39 13.06 36.24
N ARG A 284 -9.60 12.53 37.42
CA ARG A 284 -10.14 13.33 38.54
C ARG A 284 -9.16 14.47 38.80
N PRO A 285 -9.67 15.69 39.04
CA PRO A 285 -8.83 16.86 39.33
C PRO A 285 -7.99 16.67 40.59
#